data_3c7c4ecdbeb06bda4c004eed7c3f99c7
#
_entry.id   3c7c4ecdbeb06bda4c004eed7c3f99c7
#
_cell.length_a   1.000
_cell.length_b   1.000
_cell.length_c   1.000
_cell.angle_alpha   90.00
_cell.angle_beta   90.00
_cell.angle_gamma   90.00
#
_symmetry.space_group_name_H-M   'P 1'
#
loop_
_entity.id
_entity.type
_entity.pdbx_description
1 polymer ?
#
loop_
_entity_poly.entity_id
_entity_poly.type
_entity_poly.pdbx_seq_one_letter_code
_entity_poly.pdbx_strand_id
1 'polypeptide(L)'
;MTKKSEHTRDRLLDAAEPLIMGQGFAGTSIDDILKSAKLTKGAFFHYFKGKGDLARALIERHAQNDLALFEGFAAQAEAKSADPLEQTFLFLEAFEQFVDSTDIAAPGCIYAAYTYESMQFEPSIRDFVADTLRRWTSIYVRKFQDVIDLYKPALPVTARQLGELIVSVLEGGLVLQRAYDDARLTSRQSEQFRNYLELLFGGRPGKAGKKPAQQTTKRRVGVKAYA
;
A
#
# COMPACT_ATOMS: atom_id res chain seq x y z
N MET A 1 -17.61 26.60 -2.37
CA MET A 1 -17.68 26.34 -0.90
C MET A 1 -16.80 27.35 -0.20
N THR A 2 -17.15 27.81 1.01
CA THR A 2 -16.29 28.74 1.76
C THR A 2 -15.18 27.96 2.49
N LYS A 3 -14.01 28.57 2.72
CA LYS A 3 -12.89 27.98 3.49
C LYS A 3 -13.32 27.33 4.83
N LYS A 4 -14.33 27.89 5.50
CA LYS A 4 -14.88 27.36 6.76
C LYS A 4 -15.70 26.07 6.54
N SER A 5 -16.34 25.95 5.38
CA SER A 5 -17.13 24.77 4.98
C SER A 5 -16.23 23.57 4.67
N GLU A 6 -15.15 23.78 3.92
CA GLU A 6 -14.15 22.73 3.64
C GLU A 6 -13.51 22.20 4.92
N HIS A 7 -13.12 23.08 5.83
CA HIS A 7 -12.55 22.70 7.12
C HIS A 7 -13.49 21.80 7.97
N THR A 8 -14.81 22.02 7.94
CA THR A 8 -15.76 21.18 8.70
C THR A 8 -15.93 19.80 8.05
N ARG A 9 -15.96 19.73 6.73
CA ARG A 9 -16.01 18.46 5.98
C ARG A 9 -14.76 17.63 6.26
N ASP A 10 -13.58 18.24 6.22
CA ASP A 10 -12.31 17.57 6.46
C ASP A 10 -12.23 17.05 7.90
N ARG A 11 -12.67 17.81 8.89
CA ARG A 11 -12.74 17.34 10.28
C ARG A 11 -13.61 16.08 10.46
N LEU A 12 -14.69 15.94 9.70
CA LEU A 12 -15.51 14.73 9.72
C LEU A 12 -14.75 13.53 9.11
N LEU A 13 -14.04 13.75 8.01
CA LEU A 13 -13.24 12.72 7.37
C LEU A 13 -12.03 12.32 8.24
N ASP A 14 -11.34 13.29 8.85
CA ASP A 14 -10.20 13.06 9.75
C ASP A 14 -10.59 12.29 11.02
N ALA A 15 -11.82 12.54 11.50
CA ALA A 15 -12.35 11.81 12.65
C ALA A 15 -12.83 10.39 12.27
N ALA A 16 -13.34 10.20 11.06
CA ALA A 16 -13.87 8.93 10.60
C ALA A 16 -12.76 7.92 10.25
N GLU A 17 -11.67 8.39 9.65
CA GLU A 17 -10.58 7.54 9.16
C GLU A 17 -10.00 6.63 10.23
N PRO A 18 -9.48 7.11 11.37
CA PRO A 18 -8.91 6.26 12.41
C PRO A 18 -9.94 5.33 13.06
N LEU A 19 -11.21 5.74 13.14
CA LEU A 19 -12.29 4.88 13.66
C LEU A 19 -12.55 3.72 12.70
N ILE A 20 -12.71 4.00 11.39
CA ILE A 20 -12.93 2.97 10.37
C ILE A 20 -11.73 2.02 10.29
N MET A 21 -10.52 2.56 10.33
CA MET A 21 -9.30 1.77 10.32
C MET A 21 -9.18 0.88 11.57
N GLY A 22 -9.59 1.39 12.73
CA GLY A 22 -9.48 0.67 14.01
C GLY A 22 -10.54 -0.43 14.20
N GLN A 23 -11.80 -0.13 13.92
CA GLN A 23 -12.95 -0.99 14.26
C GLN A 23 -13.83 -1.39 13.07
N GLY A 24 -13.42 -1.06 11.86
CA GLY A 24 -14.15 -1.32 10.62
C GLY A 24 -15.24 -0.29 10.34
N PHE A 25 -15.77 -0.34 9.11
CA PHE A 25 -16.88 0.52 8.71
C PHE A 25 -18.17 0.14 9.43
N ALA A 26 -18.49 -1.15 9.55
CA ALA A 26 -19.68 -1.61 10.26
C ALA A 26 -19.66 -1.20 11.74
N GLY A 27 -18.50 -1.33 12.39
CA GLY A 27 -18.31 -0.98 13.81
C GLY A 27 -18.30 0.52 14.11
N THR A 28 -18.21 1.39 13.11
CA THR A 28 -18.14 2.85 13.29
C THR A 28 -19.52 3.48 13.08
N SER A 29 -20.06 4.12 14.11
CA SER A 29 -21.34 4.86 14.00
C SER A 29 -21.12 6.34 13.63
N ILE A 30 -22.19 6.98 13.12
CA ILE A 30 -22.17 8.44 12.90
C ILE A 30 -21.96 9.17 14.24
N ASP A 31 -22.53 8.68 15.33
CA ASP A 31 -22.39 9.31 16.66
C ASP A 31 -20.94 9.23 17.17
N ASP A 32 -20.20 8.14 16.89
CA ASP A 32 -18.77 8.03 17.20
C ASP A 32 -17.94 9.05 16.43
N ILE A 33 -18.23 9.20 15.12
CA ILE A 33 -17.57 10.20 14.28
C ILE A 33 -17.83 11.61 14.78
N LEU A 34 -19.08 11.93 15.11
CA LEU A 34 -19.47 13.24 15.63
C LEU A 34 -18.81 13.55 16.97
N LYS A 35 -18.75 12.57 17.87
CA LYS A 35 -18.06 12.69 19.16
C LYS A 35 -16.58 12.96 18.98
N SER A 36 -15.92 12.21 18.10
CA SER A 36 -14.49 12.39 17.76
C SER A 36 -14.24 13.75 17.11
N ALA A 37 -15.04 14.13 16.12
CA ALA A 37 -14.93 15.40 15.40
C ALA A 37 -15.35 16.62 16.25
N LYS A 38 -16.03 16.41 17.41
CA LYS A 38 -16.68 17.46 18.22
C LYS A 38 -17.64 18.31 17.39
N LEU A 39 -18.49 17.66 16.62
CA LEU A 39 -19.46 18.27 15.71
C LEU A 39 -20.89 17.77 16.01
N THR A 40 -21.89 18.48 15.48
CA THR A 40 -23.31 18.14 15.64
C THR A 40 -23.84 17.30 14.48
N LYS A 41 -24.98 16.60 14.69
CA LYS A 41 -25.70 15.89 13.62
C LYS A 41 -26.05 16.80 12.44
N GLY A 42 -26.46 18.04 12.70
CA GLY A 42 -26.75 19.02 11.66
C GLY A 42 -25.53 19.34 10.79
N ALA A 43 -24.34 19.44 11.40
CA ALA A 43 -23.10 19.63 10.65
C ALA A 43 -22.78 18.42 9.76
N PHE A 44 -23.01 17.20 10.23
CA PHE A 44 -22.80 15.99 9.42
C PHE A 44 -23.72 15.96 8.21
N PHE A 45 -25.02 16.09 8.44
CA PHE A 45 -26.03 15.98 7.37
C PHE A 45 -26.04 17.17 6.39
N HIS A 46 -25.30 18.24 6.72
CA HIS A 46 -25.01 19.30 5.78
C HIS A 46 -24.03 18.85 4.65
N TYR A 47 -23.10 17.95 4.96
CA TYR A 47 -22.05 17.49 4.02
C TYR A 47 -22.30 16.09 3.47
N PHE A 48 -22.90 15.20 4.26
CA PHE A 48 -23.06 13.78 3.94
C PHE A 48 -24.50 13.34 4.15
N LYS A 49 -25.08 12.68 3.16
CA LYS A 49 -26.44 12.12 3.26
C LYS A 49 -26.53 10.96 4.26
N GLY A 50 -25.41 10.32 4.56
CA GLY A 50 -25.29 9.20 5.45
C GLY A 50 -23.86 8.67 5.55
N LYS A 51 -23.68 7.60 6.30
CA LYS A 51 -22.36 6.98 6.53
C LYS A 51 -21.72 6.48 5.22
N GLY A 52 -22.52 5.97 4.27
CA GLY A 52 -22.02 5.54 2.95
C GLY A 52 -21.46 6.68 2.10
N ASP A 53 -22.09 7.86 2.14
CA ASP A 53 -21.62 9.05 1.42
C ASP A 53 -20.30 9.58 2.02
N LEU A 54 -20.19 9.57 3.36
CA LEU A 54 -18.92 9.87 4.04
C LEU A 54 -17.85 8.83 3.68
N ALA A 55 -18.19 7.54 3.65
CA ALA A 55 -17.24 6.48 3.30
C ALA A 55 -16.69 6.64 1.89
N ARG A 56 -17.56 6.99 0.91
CA ARG A 56 -17.14 7.31 -0.46
C ARG A 56 -16.15 8.48 -0.46
N ALA A 57 -16.49 9.58 0.19
CA ALA A 57 -15.64 10.77 0.23
C ALA A 57 -14.29 10.50 0.92
N LEU A 58 -14.27 9.62 1.93
CA LEU A 58 -13.06 9.22 2.62
C LEU A 58 -12.14 8.41 1.71
N ILE A 59 -12.66 7.38 1.03
CA ILE A 59 -11.85 6.54 0.14
C ILE A 59 -11.36 7.32 -1.09
N GLU A 60 -12.16 8.27 -1.62
CA GLU A 60 -11.76 9.15 -2.71
C GLU A 60 -10.60 10.08 -2.28
N ARG A 61 -10.68 10.67 -1.08
CA ARG A 61 -9.59 11.49 -0.51
C ARG A 61 -8.32 10.67 -0.30
N HIS A 62 -8.45 9.47 0.24
CA HIS A 62 -7.32 8.57 0.47
C HIS A 62 -6.63 8.19 -0.84
N ALA A 63 -7.41 7.82 -1.87
CA ALA A 63 -6.88 7.51 -3.20
C ALA A 63 -6.13 8.67 -3.86
N GLN A 64 -6.59 9.91 -3.66
CA GLN A 64 -5.88 11.11 -4.16
C GLN A 64 -4.56 11.33 -3.42
N ASN A 65 -4.54 11.17 -2.09
CA ASN A 65 -3.34 11.32 -1.29
C ASN A 65 -2.29 10.27 -1.65
N ASP A 66 -2.70 9.01 -1.81
CA ASP A 66 -1.80 7.92 -2.20
C ASP A 66 -1.21 8.14 -3.59
N LEU A 67 -2.02 8.58 -4.55
CA LEU A 67 -1.53 8.88 -5.90
C LEU A 67 -0.45 9.98 -5.84
N ALA A 68 -0.69 11.07 -5.12
CA ALA A 68 0.27 12.15 -4.97
C ALA A 68 1.57 11.68 -4.27
N LEU A 69 1.44 10.80 -3.28
CA LEU A 69 2.58 10.19 -2.58
C LEU A 69 3.43 9.34 -3.54
N PHE A 70 2.81 8.45 -4.31
CA PHE A 70 3.50 7.60 -5.28
C PHE A 70 4.13 8.40 -6.42
N GLU A 71 3.47 9.44 -6.91
CA GLU A 71 4.05 10.37 -7.88
C GLU A 71 5.28 11.08 -7.30
N GLY A 72 5.24 11.47 -6.03
CA GLY A 72 6.39 12.03 -5.31
C GLY A 72 7.56 11.05 -5.21
N PHE A 73 7.32 9.78 -4.89
CA PHE A 73 8.37 8.76 -4.85
C PHE A 73 8.95 8.49 -6.25
N ALA A 74 8.11 8.45 -7.27
CA ALA A 74 8.56 8.27 -8.66
C ALA A 74 9.46 9.43 -9.10
N ALA A 75 9.03 10.67 -8.89
CA ALA A 75 9.81 11.85 -9.25
C ALA A 75 11.16 11.91 -8.52
N GLN A 76 11.20 11.53 -7.23
CA GLN A 76 12.45 11.45 -6.48
C GLN A 76 13.40 10.37 -7.02
N ALA A 77 12.87 9.23 -7.42
CA ALA A 77 13.65 8.13 -8.02
C ALA A 77 14.23 8.54 -9.38
N GLU A 78 13.41 9.15 -10.23
CA GLU A 78 13.79 9.65 -11.57
C GLU A 78 14.86 10.75 -11.48
N ALA A 79 14.76 11.64 -10.50
CA ALA A 79 15.77 12.68 -10.27
C ALA A 79 17.15 12.12 -9.84
N LYS A 80 17.17 10.91 -9.25
CA LYS A 80 18.41 10.27 -8.75
C LYS A 80 19.07 9.33 -9.75
N SER A 81 18.32 8.76 -10.69
CA SER A 81 18.84 7.80 -11.65
C SER A 81 18.06 7.82 -12.96
N ALA A 82 18.75 7.63 -14.08
CA ALA A 82 18.12 7.39 -15.38
C ALA A 82 17.85 5.88 -15.63
N ASP A 83 18.36 5.00 -14.79
CA ASP A 83 18.22 3.55 -14.93
C ASP A 83 16.90 3.08 -14.32
N PRO A 84 16.00 2.41 -15.07
CA PRO A 84 14.66 2.04 -14.59
C PRO A 84 14.69 1.01 -13.47
N LEU A 85 15.71 0.13 -13.42
CA LEU A 85 15.85 -0.82 -12.31
C LEU A 85 16.27 -0.11 -11.03
N GLU A 86 17.23 0.82 -11.10
CA GLU A 86 17.63 1.63 -9.95
C GLU A 86 16.48 2.55 -9.49
N GLN A 87 15.73 3.15 -10.43
CA GLN A 87 14.51 3.92 -10.08
C GLN A 87 13.49 3.06 -9.32
N THR A 88 13.33 1.80 -9.72
CA THR A 88 12.41 0.87 -9.02
C THR A 88 12.88 0.60 -7.60
N PHE A 89 14.18 0.38 -7.36
CA PHE A 89 14.73 0.23 -6.01
C PHE A 89 14.54 1.48 -5.16
N LEU A 90 14.85 2.65 -5.71
CA LEU A 90 14.69 3.93 -5.02
C LEU A 90 13.23 4.23 -4.66
N PHE A 91 12.31 3.88 -5.54
CA PHE A 91 10.87 4.01 -5.29
C PHE A 91 10.42 3.14 -4.12
N LEU A 92 10.80 1.85 -4.11
CA LEU A 92 10.47 0.92 -3.02
C LEU A 92 11.11 1.34 -1.69
N GLU A 93 12.36 1.80 -1.72
CA GLU A 93 13.05 2.33 -0.53
C GLU A 93 12.35 3.58 0.04
N ALA A 94 11.85 4.48 -0.82
CA ALA A 94 11.08 5.65 -0.38
C ALA A 94 9.75 5.24 0.27
N PHE A 95 9.07 4.25 -0.28
CA PHE A 95 7.86 3.67 0.31
C PHE A 95 8.15 3.04 1.68
N GLU A 96 9.21 2.24 1.79
CA GLU A 96 9.64 1.61 3.05
C GLU A 96 9.92 2.66 4.13
N GLN A 97 10.68 3.70 3.78
CA GLN A 97 10.96 4.82 4.69
C GLN A 97 9.69 5.54 5.14
N PHE A 98 8.75 5.72 4.22
CA PHE A 98 7.45 6.33 4.56
C PHE A 98 6.68 5.46 5.55
N VAL A 99 6.54 4.16 5.29
CA VAL A 99 5.84 3.23 6.20
C VAL A 99 6.52 3.19 7.58
N ASP A 100 7.84 3.13 7.62
CA ASP A 100 8.61 3.09 8.87
C ASP A 100 8.57 4.41 9.65
N SER A 101 8.33 5.56 8.97
CA SER A 101 8.24 6.87 9.59
C SER A 101 6.86 7.18 10.18
N THR A 102 5.84 6.42 9.78
CA THR A 102 4.50 6.59 10.32
C THR A 102 4.42 5.92 11.69
N ASP A 103 4.40 6.73 12.75
CA ASP A 103 4.27 6.33 14.17
C ASP A 103 2.86 5.75 14.49
N ILE A 104 2.10 5.41 13.46
CA ILE A 104 0.76 4.88 13.60
C ILE A 104 0.90 3.38 13.86
N ALA A 105 0.59 2.97 15.07
CA ALA A 105 0.40 1.55 15.40
C ALA A 105 -0.47 0.90 14.33
N ALA A 106 0.18 0.25 13.39
CA ALA A 106 -0.28 -0.57 12.26
C ALA A 106 -1.77 -0.39 11.86
N PRO A 107 -2.17 0.71 11.20
CA PRO A 107 -3.59 0.95 10.91
C PRO A 107 -4.16 -0.08 9.91
N GLY A 108 -3.31 -0.82 9.18
CA GLY A 108 -3.73 -1.66 8.07
C GLY A 108 -3.95 -0.86 6.79
N CYS A 109 -4.64 -1.46 5.81
CA CYS A 109 -5.01 -0.85 4.55
C CYS A 109 -6.50 -0.48 4.54
N ILE A 110 -6.85 0.77 4.25
CA ILE A 110 -8.24 1.21 4.17
C ILE A 110 -8.99 0.48 3.04
N TYR A 111 -8.32 0.21 1.92
CA TYR A 111 -8.92 -0.52 0.79
C TYR A 111 -9.21 -1.98 1.15
N ALA A 112 -8.36 -2.61 1.96
CA ALA A 112 -8.62 -3.94 2.50
C ALA A 112 -9.85 -3.91 3.41
N ALA A 113 -9.99 -2.93 4.32
CA ALA A 113 -11.17 -2.77 5.16
C ALA A 113 -12.45 -2.64 4.32
N TYR A 114 -12.44 -1.82 3.27
CA TYR A 114 -13.58 -1.68 2.36
C TYR A 114 -13.83 -2.96 1.55
N THR A 115 -12.80 -3.68 1.15
CA THR A 115 -12.94 -4.93 0.41
C THR A 115 -13.57 -6.03 1.27
N TYR A 116 -13.12 -6.20 2.52
CA TYR A 116 -13.65 -7.20 3.45
C TYR A 116 -15.09 -6.91 3.86
N GLU A 117 -15.46 -5.64 3.98
CA GLU A 117 -16.80 -5.22 4.30
C GLU A 117 -17.64 -4.82 3.06
N SER A 118 -17.27 -5.33 1.90
CA SER A 118 -17.85 -4.92 0.60
C SER A 118 -19.37 -5.02 0.52
N MET A 119 -19.98 -5.92 1.29
CA MET A 119 -21.45 -6.07 1.37
C MET A 119 -22.14 -4.90 2.09
N GLN A 120 -21.41 -4.06 2.82
CA GLN A 120 -21.90 -2.87 3.49
C GLN A 120 -22.00 -1.66 2.55
N PHE A 121 -21.42 -1.77 1.35
CA PHE A 121 -21.29 -0.65 0.42
C PHE A 121 -22.13 -0.85 -0.84
N GLU A 122 -22.56 0.27 -1.42
CA GLU A 122 -23.16 0.29 -2.75
C GLU A 122 -22.17 -0.22 -3.82
N PRO A 123 -22.66 -0.82 -4.92
CA PRO A 123 -21.79 -1.31 -6.00
C PRO A 123 -20.77 -0.27 -6.49
N SER A 124 -21.20 0.99 -6.60
CA SER A 124 -20.34 2.10 -7.05
C SER A 124 -19.13 2.38 -6.16
N ILE A 125 -19.20 2.13 -4.85
CA ILE A 125 -18.05 2.24 -3.92
C ILE A 125 -17.13 1.04 -4.11
N ARG A 126 -17.68 -0.15 -4.26
CA ARG A 126 -16.90 -1.38 -4.51
C ARG A 126 -16.12 -1.27 -5.82
N ASP A 127 -16.77 -0.81 -6.88
CA ASP A 127 -16.14 -0.60 -8.18
C ASP A 127 -15.01 0.44 -8.08
N PHE A 128 -15.22 1.54 -7.35
CA PHE A 128 -14.19 2.55 -7.12
C PHE A 128 -12.97 1.99 -6.38
N VAL A 129 -13.17 1.19 -5.33
CA VAL A 129 -12.07 0.52 -4.60
C VAL A 129 -11.29 -0.41 -5.52
N ALA A 130 -12.00 -1.25 -6.29
CA ALA A 130 -11.36 -2.16 -7.24
C ALA A 130 -10.56 -1.41 -8.32
N ASP A 131 -11.11 -0.31 -8.85
CA ASP A 131 -10.42 0.50 -9.85
C ASP A 131 -9.18 1.23 -9.26
N THR A 132 -9.25 1.65 -8.01
CA THR A 132 -8.11 2.25 -7.31
C THR A 132 -6.97 1.24 -7.16
N LEU A 133 -7.25 0.02 -6.72
CA LEU A 133 -6.25 -1.05 -6.62
C LEU A 133 -5.67 -1.43 -7.99
N ARG A 134 -6.50 -1.46 -9.05
CA ARG A 134 -6.01 -1.67 -10.43
C ARG A 134 -5.08 -0.55 -10.89
N ARG A 135 -5.38 0.72 -10.55
CA ARG A 135 -4.51 1.86 -10.87
C ARG A 135 -3.16 1.75 -10.18
N TRP A 136 -3.12 1.36 -8.91
CA TRP A 136 -1.87 1.11 -8.21
C TRP A 136 -1.06 0.00 -8.86
N THR A 137 -1.68 -1.14 -9.12
CA THR A 137 -1.03 -2.23 -9.85
C THR A 137 -0.44 -1.73 -11.18
N SER A 138 -1.18 -0.88 -11.92
CA SER A 138 -0.73 -0.33 -13.19
C SER A 138 0.49 0.61 -13.07
N ILE A 139 0.68 1.30 -11.94
CA ILE A 139 1.89 2.11 -11.69
C ILE A 139 3.12 1.18 -11.65
N TYR A 140 3.04 0.11 -10.87
CA TYR A 140 4.12 -0.88 -10.79
C TYR A 140 4.36 -1.61 -12.12
N VAL A 141 3.28 -1.98 -12.82
CA VAL A 141 3.38 -2.66 -14.14
C VAL A 141 4.16 -1.81 -15.13
N ARG A 142 3.91 -0.50 -15.21
CA ARG A 142 4.67 0.38 -16.10
C ARG A 142 6.15 0.41 -15.72
N LYS A 143 6.49 0.59 -14.44
CA LYS A 143 7.88 0.58 -13.98
C LYS A 143 8.59 -0.74 -14.29
N PHE A 144 7.93 -1.87 -14.07
CA PHE A 144 8.51 -3.17 -14.41
C PHE A 144 8.58 -3.43 -15.92
N GLN A 145 7.71 -2.83 -16.72
CA GLN A 145 7.84 -2.91 -18.17
C GLN A 145 9.12 -2.21 -18.64
N ASP A 146 9.38 -0.99 -18.15
CA ASP A 146 10.60 -0.25 -18.46
C ASP A 146 11.86 -1.03 -18.04
N VAL A 147 11.80 -1.74 -16.91
CA VAL A 147 12.89 -2.63 -16.46
C VAL A 147 13.08 -3.81 -17.40
N ILE A 148 11.99 -4.53 -17.75
CA ILE A 148 12.06 -5.74 -18.61
C ILE A 148 12.51 -5.39 -20.03
N ASP A 149 12.16 -4.21 -20.53
CA ASP A 149 12.60 -3.74 -21.86
C ASP A 149 14.12 -3.51 -21.92
N LEU A 150 14.76 -3.21 -20.79
CA LEU A 150 16.20 -2.99 -20.70
C LEU A 150 16.98 -4.20 -20.13
N TYR A 151 16.38 -4.92 -19.20
CA TYR A 151 17.00 -6.03 -18.47
C TYR A 151 16.25 -7.33 -18.73
N LYS A 152 16.98 -8.38 -19.13
CA LYS A 152 16.41 -9.71 -19.29
C LYS A 152 16.26 -10.38 -17.92
N PRO A 153 15.06 -10.74 -17.47
CA PRO A 153 14.90 -11.44 -16.22
C PRO A 153 15.47 -12.87 -16.27
N ALA A 154 16.05 -13.33 -15.18
CA ALA A 154 16.62 -14.68 -15.04
C ALA A 154 15.55 -15.79 -15.06
N LEU A 155 14.32 -15.45 -14.72
CA LEU A 155 13.16 -16.36 -14.74
C LEU A 155 12.08 -15.77 -15.66
N PRO A 156 11.25 -16.62 -16.29
CA PRO A 156 10.12 -16.14 -17.10
C PRO A 156 9.11 -15.43 -16.22
N VAL A 157 9.00 -14.12 -16.40
CA VAL A 157 8.07 -13.27 -15.65
C VAL A 157 7.62 -12.10 -16.54
N THR A 158 6.41 -11.63 -16.35
CA THR A 158 5.87 -10.43 -17.02
C THR A 158 5.83 -9.25 -16.06
N ALA A 159 5.83 -8.03 -16.61
CA ALA A 159 5.64 -6.81 -15.82
C ALA A 159 4.35 -6.83 -14.99
N ARG A 160 3.26 -7.41 -15.57
CA ARG A 160 1.99 -7.58 -14.85
C ARG A 160 2.16 -8.46 -13.62
N GLN A 161 2.83 -9.61 -13.74
CA GLN A 161 3.04 -10.52 -12.62
C GLN A 161 3.87 -9.88 -11.50
N LEU A 162 4.89 -9.08 -11.85
CA LEU A 162 5.67 -8.33 -10.87
C LEU A 162 4.83 -7.23 -10.19
N GLY A 163 4.00 -6.52 -10.95
CA GLY A 163 3.09 -5.50 -10.40
C GLY A 163 2.03 -6.09 -9.46
N GLU A 164 1.44 -7.23 -9.83
CA GLU A 164 0.48 -7.94 -8.97
C GLU A 164 1.17 -8.52 -7.72
N LEU A 165 2.39 -9.03 -7.86
CA LEU A 165 3.16 -9.60 -6.76
C LEU A 165 3.51 -8.53 -5.71
N ILE A 166 4.05 -7.36 -6.12
CA ILE A 166 4.39 -6.31 -5.15
C ILE A 166 3.16 -5.80 -4.41
N VAL A 167 2.03 -5.58 -5.08
CA VAL A 167 0.80 -5.16 -4.41
C VAL A 167 0.35 -6.22 -3.41
N SER A 168 0.43 -7.50 -3.76
CA SER A 168 0.11 -8.62 -2.84
C SER A 168 1.06 -8.68 -1.64
N VAL A 169 2.35 -8.42 -1.84
CA VAL A 169 3.36 -8.36 -0.77
C VAL A 169 3.07 -7.21 0.19
N LEU A 170 2.75 -6.02 -0.33
CA LEU A 170 2.46 -4.85 0.50
C LEU A 170 1.15 -5.01 1.26
N GLU A 171 0.08 -5.45 0.61
CA GLU A 171 -1.21 -5.70 1.25
C GLU A 171 -1.13 -6.81 2.31
N GLY A 172 -0.47 -7.92 1.99
CA GLY A 172 -0.20 -8.98 2.96
C GLY A 172 0.66 -8.50 4.12
N GLY A 173 1.64 -7.66 3.86
CA GLY A 173 2.47 -7.00 4.85
C GLY A 173 1.64 -6.16 5.83
N LEU A 174 0.76 -5.29 5.32
CA LEU A 174 -0.12 -4.43 6.13
C LEU A 174 -1.10 -5.24 7.00
N VAL A 175 -1.66 -6.33 6.46
CA VAL A 175 -2.55 -7.23 7.20
C VAL A 175 -1.80 -7.91 8.35
N LEU A 176 -0.61 -8.47 8.07
CA LEU A 176 0.21 -9.16 9.07
C LEU A 176 0.82 -8.19 10.09
N GLN A 177 1.23 -7.01 9.67
CA GLN A 177 1.69 -5.92 10.54
C GLN A 177 0.66 -5.61 11.62
N ARG A 178 -0.60 -5.47 11.22
CA ARG A 178 -1.71 -5.26 12.15
C ARG A 178 -1.96 -6.49 13.04
N ALA A 179 -1.95 -7.70 12.47
CA ALA A 179 -2.25 -8.92 13.20
C ALA A 179 -1.19 -9.26 14.26
N TYR A 180 0.08 -8.90 14.00
CA TYR A 180 1.21 -9.21 14.87
C TYR A 180 1.66 -8.03 15.74
N ASP A 181 1.05 -6.85 15.56
CA ASP A 181 1.47 -5.59 16.19
C ASP A 181 2.96 -5.28 15.92
N ASP A 182 3.39 -5.51 14.68
CA ASP A 182 4.78 -5.35 14.24
C ASP A 182 4.89 -4.27 13.16
N ALA A 183 5.17 -3.04 13.58
CA ALA A 183 5.21 -1.84 12.75
C ALA A 183 6.17 -1.92 11.54
N ARG A 184 7.15 -2.83 11.55
CA ARG A 184 8.16 -2.98 10.49
C ARG A 184 7.91 -4.16 9.56
N LEU A 185 6.82 -4.87 9.70
CA LEU A 185 6.61 -6.08 8.91
C LEU A 185 6.47 -5.77 7.42
N THR A 186 5.71 -4.73 7.07
CA THR A 186 5.50 -4.34 5.67
C THR A 186 6.80 -3.93 4.99
N SER A 187 7.63 -3.10 5.63
CA SER A 187 8.92 -2.68 5.08
C SER A 187 9.88 -3.86 4.90
N ARG A 188 9.92 -4.80 5.86
CA ARG A 188 10.72 -6.03 5.71
C ARG A 188 10.25 -6.91 4.55
N GLN A 189 8.94 -7.02 4.30
CA GLN A 189 8.43 -7.78 3.15
C GLN A 189 8.76 -7.07 1.83
N SER A 190 8.67 -5.76 1.77
CA SER A 190 9.12 -4.97 0.62
C SER A 190 10.62 -5.16 0.36
N GLU A 191 11.46 -5.17 1.40
CA GLU A 191 12.89 -5.48 1.28
C GLU A 191 13.13 -6.87 0.69
N GLN A 192 12.38 -7.90 1.10
CA GLN A 192 12.50 -9.24 0.50
C GLN A 192 12.08 -9.24 -0.97
N PHE A 193 11.07 -8.46 -1.35
CA PHE A 193 10.73 -8.29 -2.76
C PHE A 193 11.87 -7.60 -3.54
N ARG A 194 12.54 -6.60 -2.98
CA ARG A 194 13.74 -5.98 -3.59
C ARG A 194 14.87 -7.00 -3.77
N ASN A 195 15.12 -7.86 -2.78
CA ASN A 195 16.10 -8.95 -2.89
C ASN A 195 15.73 -9.92 -4.02
N TYR A 196 14.45 -10.23 -4.19
CA TYR A 196 13.98 -11.03 -5.33
C TYR A 196 14.26 -10.32 -6.67
N LEU A 197 14.03 -9.01 -6.77
CA LEU A 197 14.36 -8.24 -7.98
C LEU A 197 15.87 -8.25 -8.28
N GLU A 198 16.72 -8.12 -7.25
CA GLU A 198 18.17 -8.23 -7.44
C GLU A 198 18.57 -9.58 -8.03
N LEU A 199 18.00 -10.68 -7.55
CA LEU A 199 18.24 -12.02 -8.10
C LEU A 199 17.68 -12.17 -9.52
N LEU A 200 16.51 -11.58 -9.78
CA LEU A 200 15.80 -11.70 -11.05
C LEU A 200 16.52 -10.95 -12.18
N PHE A 201 17.13 -9.79 -11.88
CA PHE A 201 17.77 -8.91 -12.87
C PHE A 201 19.31 -8.89 -12.78
N GLY A 202 19.92 -9.76 -11.99
CA GLY A 202 21.38 -9.93 -11.94
C GLY A 202 22.12 -8.92 -11.06
N GLY A 203 21.44 -8.30 -10.12
CA GLY A 203 21.98 -7.35 -9.15
C GLY A 203 21.47 -5.92 -9.33
N ARG A 204 21.75 -5.08 -8.34
CA ARG A 204 21.38 -3.66 -8.39
C ARG A 204 22.38 -2.85 -9.21
N PRO A 205 21.96 -2.00 -10.16
CA PRO A 205 22.86 -1.13 -10.92
C PRO A 205 23.76 -0.30 -10.01
N GLY A 206 25.05 -0.22 -10.33
CA GLY A 206 26.02 0.58 -9.55
C GLY A 206 26.55 -0.07 -8.25
N LYS A 207 25.95 -1.16 -7.77
CA LYS A 207 26.55 -2.00 -6.73
C LYS A 207 27.27 -3.17 -7.40
N ALA A 208 28.60 -3.09 -7.57
CA ALA A 208 29.40 -4.22 -8.04
C ALA A 208 29.15 -5.42 -7.13
N GLY A 209 28.37 -6.37 -7.61
CA GLY A 209 27.98 -7.56 -6.86
C GLY A 209 29.20 -8.39 -6.48
N LYS A 210 29.42 -8.61 -5.19
CA LYS A 210 30.13 -9.81 -4.74
C LYS A 210 29.32 -11.00 -5.26
N LYS A 211 29.90 -11.75 -6.24
CA LYS A 211 29.31 -13.03 -6.68
C LYS A 211 28.97 -13.83 -5.42
N PRO A 212 27.76 -14.37 -5.30
CA PRO A 212 27.44 -15.24 -4.18
C PRO A 212 28.45 -16.39 -4.17
N ALA A 213 29.10 -16.61 -3.02
CA ALA A 213 29.97 -17.74 -2.83
C ALA A 213 29.17 -19.00 -3.13
N GLN A 214 29.64 -19.83 -4.08
CA GLN A 214 29.06 -21.13 -4.35
C GLN A 214 29.10 -21.94 -3.05
N GLN A 215 27.96 -22.04 -2.36
CA GLN A 215 27.81 -22.98 -1.28
C GLN A 215 27.85 -24.40 -1.85
N THR A 216 29.00 -25.04 -1.74
CA THR A 216 29.13 -26.49 -1.94
C THR A 216 28.31 -27.21 -0.88
N THR A 217 27.08 -27.56 -1.23
CA THR A 217 26.16 -28.31 -0.37
C THR A 217 26.70 -29.73 -0.19
N LYS A 218 27.44 -29.98 0.89
CA LYS A 218 27.62 -31.34 1.39
C LYS A 218 26.29 -31.84 1.95
N ARG A 219 25.61 -32.63 1.15
CA ARG A 219 24.37 -33.34 1.50
C ARG A 219 24.62 -34.20 2.75
N ARG A 220 24.10 -33.79 3.91
CA ARG A 220 23.82 -34.71 5.01
C ARG A 220 22.35 -34.99 5.04
N VAL A 221 21.97 -36.15 4.54
CA VAL A 221 20.64 -36.74 4.68
C VAL A 221 20.49 -37.19 6.12
N GLY A 222 19.54 -36.61 6.84
CA GLY A 222 19.11 -37.07 8.15
C GLY A 222 17.63 -36.79 8.29
N VAL A 223 16.81 -37.73 7.81
CA VAL A 223 15.37 -37.72 8.05
C VAL A 223 15.13 -38.18 9.47
N LYS A 224 14.59 -37.29 10.34
CA LYS A 224 13.90 -37.70 11.56
C LYS A 224 12.41 -37.47 11.35
N ALA A 225 11.67 -38.59 11.35
CA ALA A 225 10.21 -38.60 11.35
C ALA A 225 9.68 -38.01 12.67
N TYR A 226 8.64 -37.20 12.55
CA TYR A 226 7.81 -36.84 13.69
C TYR A 226 6.69 -37.87 13.85
N ALA A 227 6.62 -38.48 15.00
CA ALA A 227 5.48 -39.22 15.53
C ALA A 227 4.56 -38.24 16.25
#